data_b83b835799d4eae12f3755c82badc1c4
#
_entry.id   b83b835799d4eae12f3755c82badc1c4
#
_cell.length_a   1.000
_cell.length_b   1.000
_cell.length_c   1.000
_cell.angle_alpha   90.00
_cell.angle_beta   90.00
_cell.angle_gamma   90.00
#
_symmetry.space_group_name_H-M   'P 1'
#
loop_
_entity.id
_entity.type
_entity.pdbx_description
1 polymer ?
#
loop_
_entity_poly.entity_id
_entity_poly.type
_entity_poly.pdbx_seq_one_letter_code
_entity_poly.pdbx_strand_id
1 'polypeptide(L)'
;MPTVKTNPTKAWLRAFRLRTLPLALACIGMGAFLAAGAQAFRMDIFLLCIVTTVSLQILSNLANDYGDSVHGADNVHRKGPARAVQSGAISPAQMRKALFLFVGLCLASGIALLIVAFGRDWNALLFFFLLGIASIFAAVAYTVGNRPYGYIGLGDVSVLIFFGLVGVLGSAYLFTKQVFWVDVLPALSCGFFSMAVLNINNIRDIESDRQAGKYSIPVRIGRKNAIHYHWFLLAAGNLSALVYTVVNYRSPWQWLFLLVIPLFVRNGSMVAQKAPAELDPGLKQMAMATLAFVLLFGLGIIL
;
A
#
# COMPACT_ATOMS: atom_id res chain seq x y z
N MET A 1 5.51 -24.58 25.98
CA MET A 1 6.29 -23.38 25.69
C MET A 1 5.82 -22.28 26.64
N PRO A 2 6.70 -21.54 27.33
CA PRO A 2 6.26 -20.48 28.24
C PRO A 2 5.58 -19.38 27.42
N THR A 3 4.32 -19.09 27.74
CA THR A 3 3.56 -17.97 27.19
C THR A 3 4.19 -16.67 27.68
N VAL A 4 4.97 -16.04 26.83
CA VAL A 4 5.43 -14.67 27.08
C VAL A 4 4.17 -13.81 27.17
N LYS A 5 3.82 -13.32 28.36
CA LYS A 5 2.74 -12.36 28.57
C LYS A 5 3.08 -11.06 27.83
N THR A 6 2.77 -11.00 26.55
CA THR A 6 2.90 -9.77 25.77
C THR A 6 1.77 -8.83 26.17
N ASN A 7 2.10 -7.57 26.45
CA ASN A 7 1.09 -6.52 26.68
C ASN A 7 0.11 -6.49 25.50
N PRO A 8 -1.22 -6.69 25.72
CA PRO A 8 -2.22 -6.75 24.66
C PRO A 8 -2.17 -5.55 23.70
N THR A 9 -1.97 -4.35 24.23
CA THR A 9 -1.85 -3.13 23.40
C THR A 9 -0.67 -3.20 22.43
N LYS A 10 0.49 -3.70 22.88
CA LYS A 10 1.65 -3.86 22.01
C LYS A 10 1.42 -4.91 20.93
N ALA A 11 0.66 -5.98 21.23
CA ALA A 11 0.31 -6.99 20.24
C ALA A 11 -0.56 -6.40 19.12
N TRP A 12 -1.59 -5.62 19.45
CA TRP A 12 -2.45 -4.95 18.48
C TRP A 12 -1.71 -3.91 17.65
N LEU A 13 -0.87 -3.07 18.24
CA LEU A 13 -0.06 -2.10 17.50
C LEU A 13 0.90 -2.77 16.49
N ARG A 14 1.43 -3.95 16.85
CA ARG A 14 2.23 -4.77 15.91
C ARG A 14 1.38 -5.33 14.77
N ALA A 15 0.16 -5.83 15.07
CA ALA A 15 -0.76 -6.35 14.06
C ALA A 15 -1.23 -5.25 13.09
N PHE A 16 -1.47 -4.03 13.56
CA PHE A 16 -1.84 -2.86 12.73
C PHE A 16 -0.74 -2.45 11.75
N ARG A 17 0.52 -2.84 12.01
CA ARG A 17 1.69 -2.54 11.15
C ARG A 17 1.77 -1.05 10.78
N LEU A 18 1.77 -0.16 11.76
CA LEU A 18 1.79 1.30 11.56
C LEU A 18 2.90 1.77 10.59
N ARG A 19 3.96 0.98 10.45
CA ARG A 19 5.06 1.24 9.51
C ARG A 19 4.66 1.18 8.02
N THR A 20 3.48 0.63 7.68
CA THR A 20 2.96 0.59 6.30
C THR A 20 2.02 1.76 6.00
N LEU A 21 1.54 2.48 7.02
CA LEU A 21 0.65 3.62 6.84
C LEU A 21 1.25 4.74 5.98
N PRO A 22 2.56 5.09 6.09
CA PRO A 22 3.15 6.12 5.23
C PRO A 22 2.94 5.85 3.74
N LEU A 23 2.96 4.57 3.32
CA LEU A 23 2.74 4.19 1.93
C LEU A 23 1.30 4.45 1.49
N ALA A 24 0.32 4.04 2.30
CA ALA A 24 -1.10 4.26 1.99
C ALA A 24 -1.45 5.76 1.99
N LEU A 25 -0.90 6.52 2.95
CA LEU A 25 -1.07 7.97 3.02
C LEU A 25 -0.39 8.69 1.84
N ALA A 26 0.74 8.19 1.35
CA ALA A 26 1.39 8.72 0.16
C ALA A 26 0.45 8.68 -1.06
N CYS A 27 -0.26 7.56 -1.27
CA CYS A 27 -1.15 7.42 -2.43
C CYS A 27 -2.30 8.43 -2.42
N ILE A 28 -3.00 8.58 -1.29
CA ILE A 28 -4.07 9.59 -1.17
C ILE A 28 -3.53 11.01 -1.12
N GLY A 29 -2.33 11.20 -0.57
CA GLY A 29 -1.61 12.48 -0.58
C GLY A 29 -1.30 12.94 -2.00
N MET A 30 -0.86 12.03 -2.88
CA MET A 30 -0.66 12.32 -4.30
C MET A 30 -1.96 12.80 -4.95
N GLY A 31 -3.08 12.10 -4.76
CA GLY A 31 -4.37 12.53 -5.28
C GLY A 31 -4.82 13.90 -4.73
N ALA A 32 -4.54 14.18 -3.46
CA ALA A 32 -4.82 15.48 -2.85
C ALA A 32 -3.95 16.61 -3.44
N PHE A 33 -2.67 16.36 -3.73
CA PHE A 33 -1.80 17.33 -4.41
C PHE A 33 -2.23 17.60 -5.85
N LEU A 34 -2.61 16.55 -6.59
CA LEU A 34 -3.17 16.70 -7.94
C LEU A 34 -4.45 17.56 -7.90
N ALA A 35 -5.31 17.32 -6.94
CA ALA A 35 -6.51 18.12 -6.73
C ALA A 35 -6.19 19.58 -6.34
N ALA A 36 -5.16 19.80 -5.51
CA ALA A 36 -4.71 21.15 -5.16
C ALA A 36 -4.17 21.89 -6.37
N GLY A 37 -3.38 21.23 -7.22
CA GLY A 37 -2.92 21.79 -8.50
C GLY A 37 -4.06 22.12 -9.47
N ALA A 38 -5.18 21.40 -9.38
CA ALA A 38 -6.43 21.68 -10.10
C ALA A 38 -7.37 22.67 -9.36
N GLN A 39 -6.93 23.26 -8.25
CA GLN A 39 -7.71 24.19 -7.40
C GLN A 39 -9.02 23.61 -6.84
N ALA A 40 -9.08 22.29 -6.66
CA ALA A 40 -10.25 21.55 -6.20
C ALA A 40 -10.08 20.93 -4.79
N PHE A 41 -8.98 21.22 -4.10
CA PHE A 41 -8.71 20.64 -2.77
C PHE A 41 -9.76 21.03 -1.75
N ARG A 42 -10.21 20.03 -0.95
CA ARG A 42 -11.15 20.21 0.16
C ARG A 42 -10.65 19.44 1.39
N MET A 43 -10.51 20.13 2.52
CA MET A 43 -9.98 19.56 3.76
C MET A 43 -10.87 18.46 4.34
N ASP A 44 -12.21 18.62 4.28
CA ASP A 44 -13.17 17.63 4.77
C ASP A 44 -13.08 16.29 4.01
N ILE A 45 -12.98 16.35 2.67
CA ILE A 45 -12.74 15.17 1.83
C ILE A 45 -11.38 14.54 2.19
N PHE A 46 -10.33 15.34 2.36
CA PHE A 46 -8.99 14.83 2.67
C PHE A 46 -8.94 14.09 4.02
N LEU A 47 -9.55 14.65 5.06
CA LEU A 47 -9.61 14.01 6.37
C LEU A 47 -10.39 12.67 6.32
N LEU A 48 -11.50 12.62 5.60
CA LEU A 48 -12.26 11.38 5.42
C LEU A 48 -11.50 10.36 4.56
N CYS A 49 -10.75 10.78 3.54
CA CYS A 49 -9.82 9.92 2.80
C CYS A 49 -8.78 9.30 3.74
N ILE A 50 -8.16 10.09 4.64
CA ILE A 50 -7.20 9.59 5.63
C ILE A 50 -7.84 8.51 6.50
N VAL A 51 -9.00 8.79 7.11
CA VAL A 51 -9.66 7.84 8.02
C VAL A 51 -10.02 6.54 7.29
N THR A 52 -10.60 6.63 6.09
CA THR A 52 -10.99 5.47 5.28
C THR A 52 -9.77 4.64 4.87
N THR A 53 -8.71 5.32 4.39
CA THR A 53 -7.49 4.64 3.92
C THR A 53 -6.72 3.99 5.06
N VAL A 54 -6.61 4.65 6.22
CA VAL A 54 -5.98 4.07 7.42
C VAL A 54 -6.77 2.84 7.88
N SER A 55 -8.10 2.92 7.91
CA SER A 55 -8.96 1.79 8.28
C SER A 55 -8.78 0.61 7.32
N LEU A 56 -8.76 0.86 6.01
CA LEU A 56 -8.56 -0.16 4.98
C LEU A 56 -7.16 -0.78 5.03
N GLN A 57 -6.11 0.03 5.27
CA GLN A 57 -4.75 -0.46 5.43
C GLN A 57 -4.60 -1.35 6.66
N ILE A 58 -5.21 -0.98 7.78
CA ILE A 58 -5.22 -1.81 8.99
C ILE A 58 -6.01 -3.10 8.74
N LEU A 59 -7.18 -3.04 8.11
CA LEU A 59 -7.96 -4.20 7.71
C LEU A 59 -7.10 -5.19 6.88
N SER A 60 -6.41 -4.68 5.86
CA SER A 60 -5.51 -5.50 5.02
C SER A 60 -4.39 -6.15 5.85
N ASN A 61 -3.78 -5.43 6.78
CA ASN A 61 -2.73 -5.96 7.64
C ASN A 61 -3.24 -7.06 8.58
N LEU A 62 -4.44 -6.88 9.16
CA LEU A 62 -5.09 -7.88 10.02
C LEU A 62 -5.52 -9.12 9.22
N ALA A 63 -6.07 -8.92 8.01
CA ALA A 63 -6.43 -10.00 7.11
C ALA A 63 -5.20 -10.83 6.71
N ASN A 64 -4.07 -10.18 6.42
CA ASN A 64 -2.81 -10.84 6.12
C ASN A 64 -2.26 -11.63 7.32
N ASP A 65 -2.38 -11.10 8.55
CA ASP A 65 -1.95 -11.83 9.75
C ASP A 65 -2.83 -13.08 9.98
N TYR A 66 -4.14 -12.92 9.84
CA TYR A 66 -5.08 -14.03 9.99
C TYR A 66 -4.93 -15.08 8.87
N GLY A 67 -4.95 -14.67 7.62
CA GLY A 67 -4.93 -15.55 6.46
C GLY A 67 -3.62 -16.34 6.35
N ASP A 68 -2.47 -15.70 6.47
CA ASP A 68 -1.17 -16.35 6.43
C ASP A 68 -0.96 -17.34 7.59
N SER A 69 -1.57 -17.04 8.76
CA SER A 69 -1.58 -17.98 9.89
C SER A 69 -2.41 -19.24 9.61
N VAL A 70 -3.59 -19.07 8.96
CA VAL A 70 -4.47 -20.22 8.61
C VAL A 70 -3.86 -21.09 7.52
N HIS A 71 -3.16 -20.48 6.54
CA HIS A 71 -2.56 -21.18 5.40
C HIS A 71 -1.12 -21.65 5.66
N GLY A 72 -0.55 -21.42 6.84
CA GLY A 72 0.79 -21.90 7.22
C GLY A 72 1.95 -21.12 6.61
N ALA A 73 1.71 -19.96 5.96
CA ALA A 73 2.79 -19.09 5.48
C ALA A 73 3.59 -18.48 6.64
N ASP A 74 2.97 -18.32 7.79
CA ASP A 74 3.62 -17.89 9.03
C ASP A 74 4.23 -19.07 9.78
N ASN A 75 5.20 -19.74 9.17
CA ASN A 75 5.92 -20.89 9.74
C ASN A 75 7.27 -20.49 10.35
N VAL A 76 8.04 -21.47 10.85
CA VAL A 76 9.34 -21.28 11.49
C VAL A 76 10.45 -20.77 10.55
N HIS A 77 10.27 -20.91 9.25
CA HIS A 77 11.23 -20.46 8.23
C HIS A 77 11.05 -19.00 7.85
N ARG A 78 9.97 -18.37 8.31
CA ARG A 78 9.70 -16.95 8.04
C ARG A 78 10.77 -16.05 8.69
N LYS A 79 11.38 -15.17 7.90
CA LYS A 79 12.47 -14.28 8.34
C LYS A 79 11.99 -12.93 8.91
N GLY A 80 10.74 -12.57 8.67
CA GLY A 80 10.15 -11.34 9.22
C GLY A 80 9.78 -11.46 10.71
N PRO A 81 9.41 -10.34 11.36
CA PRO A 81 8.96 -10.35 12.76
C PRO A 81 7.78 -11.29 12.97
N ALA A 82 7.74 -11.98 14.11
CA ALA A 82 6.63 -12.88 14.47
C ALA A 82 5.29 -12.12 14.44
N ARG A 83 4.30 -12.75 13.81
CA ARG A 83 2.95 -12.19 13.68
C ARG A 83 2.12 -12.44 14.95
N ALA A 84 1.08 -11.67 15.16
CA ALA A 84 0.32 -11.67 16.38
C ALA A 84 -0.48 -12.98 16.55
N VAL A 85 -1.05 -13.54 15.47
CA VAL A 85 -1.75 -14.83 15.52
C VAL A 85 -0.74 -15.98 15.62
N GLN A 86 0.33 -15.98 14.82
CA GLN A 86 1.39 -16.98 14.86
C GLN A 86 2.02 -17.13 16.24
N SER A 87 2.27 -16.00 16.92
CA SER A 87 2.87 -15.99 18.26
C SER A 87 1.90 -16.33 19.40
N GLY A 88 0.60 -16.47 19.10
CA GLY A 88 -0.46 -16.65 20.10
C GLY A 88 -0.78 -15.38 20.92
N ALA A 89 -0.20 -14.23 20.57
CA ALA A 89 -0.43 -12.95 21.26
C ALA A 89 -1.87 -12.42 21.05
N ILE A 90 -2.48 -12.77 19.91
CA ILE A 90 -3.89 -12.51 19.58
C ILE A 90 -4.49 -13.82 19.09
N SER A 91 -5.61 -14.26 19.68
CA SER A 91 -6.27 -15.47 19.22
C SER A 91 -6.94 -15.30 17.86
N PRO A 92 -7.11 -16.37 17.05
CA PRO A 92 -7.84 -16.29 15.77
C PRO A 92 -9.26 -15.73 15.91
N ALA A 93 -9.94 -16.01 17.03
CA ALA A 93 -11.27 -15.49 17.31
C ALA A 93 -11.28 -13.98 17.55
N GLN A 94 -10.30 -13.47 18.30
CA GLN A 94 -10.11 -12.02 18.50
C GLN A 94 -9.77 -11.33 17.18
N MET A 95 -8.88 -11.92 16.36
CA MET A 95 -8.51 -11.38 15.06
C MET A 95 -9.73 -11.28 14.12
N ARG A 96 -10.59 -12.31 14.07
CA ARG A 96 -11.85 -12.26 13.27
C ARG A 96 -12.78 -11.14 13.75
N LYS A 97 -12.94 -10.93 15.06
CA LYS A 97 -13.75 -9.80 15.56
C LYS A 97 -13.19 -8.46 15.13
N ALA A 98 -11.85 -8.30 15.17
CA ALA A 98 -11.19 -7.09 14.70
C ALA A 98 -11.38 -6.88 13.18
N LEU A 99 -11.34 -7.94 12.37
CA LEU A 99 -11.64 -7.84 10.93
C LEU A 99 -13.05 -7.30 10.67
N PHE A 100 -14.07 -7.84 11.35
CA PHE A 100 -15.45 -7.32 11.23
C PHE A 100 -15.56 -5.87 11.68
N LEU A 101 -14.91 -5.49 12.79
CA LEU A 101 -14.87 -4.10 13.24
C LEU A 101 -14.28 -3.17 12.17
N PHE A 102 -13.12 -3.53 11.60
CA PHE A 102 -12.47 -2.71 10.58
C PHE A 102 -13.22 -2.68 9.25
N VAL A 103 -13.93 -3.75 8.88
CA VAL A 103 -14.88 -3.71 7.75
C VAL A 103 -15.97 -2.67 8.02
N GLY A 104 -16.56 -2.69 9.21
CA GLY A 104 -17.57 -1.69 9.60
C GLY A 104 -17.03 -0.25 9.58
N LEU A 105 -15.80 -0.03 10.07
CA LEU A 105 -15.14 1.28 10.03
C LEU A 105 -14.87 1.74 8.58
N CYS A 106 -14.41 0.86 7.71
CA CYS A 106 -14.21 1.16 6.28
C CYS A 106 -15.52 1.55 5.61
N LEU A 107 -16.60 0.81 5.88
CA LEU A 107 -17.92 1.12 5.32
C LEU A 107 -18.46 2.46 5.85
N ALA A 108 -18.42 2.67 7.17
CA ALA A 108 -18.93 3.89 7.77
C ALA A 108 -18.17 5.13 7.29
N SER A 109 -16.82 5.10 7.34
CA SER A 109 -16.00 6.22 6.87
C SER A 109 -16.08 6.40 5.36
N GLY A 110 -16.13 5.30 4.59
CA GLY A 110 -16.28 5.35 3.14
C GLY A 110 -17.61 5.97 2.72
N ILE A 111 -18.74 5.55 3.32
CA ILE A 111 -20.06 6.13 3.05
C ILE A 111 -20.05 7.63 3.40
N ALA A 112 -19.54 8.02 4.56
CA ALA A 112 -19.40 9.42 4.94
C ALA A 112 -18.59 10.22 3.91
N LEU A 113 -17.45 9.66 3.46
CA LEU A 113 -16.61 10.25 2.41
C LEU A 113 -17.39 10.46 1.12
N LEU A 114 -18.14 9.46 0.66
CA LEU A 114 -18.90 9.54 -0.59
C LEU A 114 -20.04 10.56 -0.50
N ILE A 115 -20.75 10.63 0.61
CA ILE A 115 -21.81 11.63 0.83
C ILE A 115 -21.22 13.05 0.78
N VAL A 116 -20.10 13.29 1.47
CA VAL A 116 -19.42 14.60 1.49
C VAL A 116 -18.84 14.96 0.11
N ALA A 117 -18.29 13.96 -0.61
CA ALA A 117 -17.71 14.18 -1.91
C ALA A 117 -18.76 14.42 -3.00
N PHE A 118 -19.81 13.64 -3.07
CA PHE A 118 -20.74 13.58 -4.21
C PHE A 118 -22.12 14.16 -3.96
N GLY A 119 -22.52 14.34 -2.68
CA GLY A 119 -23.82 14.88 -2.33
C GLY A 119 -24.97 14.00 -2.89
N ARG A 120 -25.65 14.47 -3.94
CA ARG A 120 -26.78 13.78 -4.58
C ARG A 120 -26.45 13.17 -5.96
N ASP A 121 -25.19 13.09 -6.34
CA ASP A 121 -24.79 12.38 -7.57
C ASP A 121 -24.85 10.88 -7.34
N TRP A 122 -26.01 10.28 -7.58
CA TRP A 122 -26.27 8.87 -7.33
C TRP A 122 -25.38 7.93 -8.18
N ASN A 123 -25.01 8.34 -9.39
CA ASN A 123 -24.16 7.52 -10.25
C ASN A 123 -22.74 7.43 -9.70
N ALA A 124 -22.16 8.57 -9.32
CA ALA A 124 -20.86 8.60 -8.69
C ALA A 124 -20.87 7.89 -7.32
N LEU A 125 -21.90 8.10 -6.51
CA LEU A 125 -22.09 7.41 -5.23
C LEU A 125 -22.08 5.89 -5.41
N LEU A 126 -22.88 5.36 -6.33
CA LEU A 126 -22.97 3.92 -6.58
C LEU A 126 -21.65 3.36 -7.09
N PHE A 127 -21.04 4.03 -8.08
CA PHE A 127 -19.77 3.58 -8.65
C PHE A 127 -18.66 3.49 -7.57
N PHE A 128 -18.47 4.55 -6.78
CA PHE A 128 -17.45 4.57 -5.75
C PHE A 128 -17.80 3.69 -4.54
N PHE A 129 -19.07 3.50 -4.24
CA PHE A 129 -19.49 2.52 -3.23
C PHE A 129 -19.10 1.10 -3.65
N LEU A 130 -19.41 0.71 -4.89
CA LEU A 130 -19.00 -0.60 -5.42
C LEU A 130 -17.47 -0.74 -5.48
N LEU A 131 -16.74 0.31 -5.84
CA LEU A 131 -15.28 0.33 -5.81
C LEU A 131 -14.75 0.16 -4.38
N GLY A 132 -15.39 0.78 -3.39
CA GLY A 132 -15.08 0.61 -1.97
C GLY A 132 -15.30 -0.83 -1.49
N ILE A 133 -16.42 -1.43 -1.85
CA ILE A 133 -16.72 -2.86 -1.56
C ILE A 133 -15.66 -3.76 -2.22
N ALA A 134 -15.31 -3.51 -3.48
CA ALA A 134 -14.26 -4.25 -4.18
C ALA A 134 -12.90 -4.10 -3.49
N SER A 135 -12.57 -2.93 -2.97
CA SER A 135 -11.33 -2.66 -2.23
C SER A 135 -11.28 -3.42 -0.90
N ILE A 136 -12.39 -3.44 -0.14
CA ILE A 136 -12.52 -4.23 1.10
C ILE A 136 -12.38 -5.72 0.79
N PHE A 137 -13.09 -6.20 -0.24
CA PHE A 137 -13.02 -7.60 -0.67
C PHE A 137 -11.58 -7.97 -1.08
N ALA A 138 -10.92 -7.15 -1.89
CA ALA A 138 -9.54 -7.38 -2.32
C ALA A 138 -8.57 -7.41 -1.14
N ALA A 139 -8.71 -6.51 -0.15
CA ALA A 139 -7.88 -6.48 1.04
C ALA A 139 -7.99 -7.78 1.86
N VAL A 140 -9.19 -8.37 1.96
CA VAL A 140 -9.44 -9.62 2.69
C VAL A 140 -9.05 -10.83 1.85
N ALA A 141 -9.48 -10.91 0.59
CA ALA A 141 -9.27 -12.07 -0.30
C ALA A 141 -7.81 -12.23 -0.74
N TYR A 142 -6.94 -11.25 -0.43
CA TYR A 142 -5.50 -11.36 -0.69
C TYR A 142 -4.86 -12.57 0.00
N THR A 143 -5.26 -12.87 1.24
CA THR A 143 -4.73 -13.98 2.06
C THR A 143 -5.80 -14.85 2.68
N VAL A 144 -7.06 -14.41 2.74
CA VAL A 144 -8.18 -15.16 3.36
C VAL A 144 -9.03 -15.82 2.28
N GLY A 145 -9.50 -17.05 2.55
CA GLY A 145 -10.34 -17.85 1.64
C GLY A 145 -9.65 -19.11 1.15
N ASN A 146 -10.35 -19.93 0.38
CA ASN A 146 -9.81 -21.24 -0.08
C ASN A 146 -8.71 -21.11 -1.15
N ARG A 147 -8.71 -20.02 -1.93
CA ARG A 147 -7.73 -19.72 -2.98
C ARG A 147 -7.37 -18.23 -2.96
N PRO A 148 -6.60 -17.78 -1.96
CA PRO A 148 -6.25 -16.35 -1.86
C PRO A 148 -5.44 -15.92 -3.08
N TYR A 149 -5.82 -14.80 -3.70
CA TYR A 149 -5.18 -14.38 -4.95
C TYR A 149 -3.72 -13.91 -4.76
N GLY A 150 -3.33 -13.52 -3.56
CA GLY A 150 -1.94 -13.23 -3.21
C GLY A 150 -1.03 -14.46 -3.31
N TYR A 151 -1.60 -15.67 -3.16
CA TYR A 151 -0.87 -16.95 -3.24
C TYR A 151 -0.61 -17.40 -4.68
N ILE A 152 -1.37 -16.89 -5.64
CA ILE A 152 -1.18 -17.20 -7.07
C ILE A 152 -0.39 -16.13 -7.83
N GLY A 153 0.25 -15.17 -7.12
CA GLY A 153 1.16 -14.18 -7.70
C GLY A 153 0.49 -12.92 -8.24
N LEU A 154 -0.80 -12.69 -7.93
CA LEU A 154 -1.52 -11.49 -8.37
C LEU A 154 -1.33 -10.28 -7.42
N GLY A 155 -0.44 -10.40 -6.43
CA GLY A 155 -0.19 -9.35 -5.44
C GLY A 155 0.28 -8.04 -6.07
N ASP A 156 1.23 -8.11 -7.00
CA ASP A 156 1.80 -6.93 -7.64
C ASP A 156 0.75 -6.17 -8.47
N VAL A 157 -0.08 -6.90 -9.24
CA VAL A 157 -1.19 -6.31 -10.00
C VAL A 157 -2.20 -5.65 -9.07
N SER A 158 -2.54 -6.32 -7.97
CA SER A 158 -3.45 -5.74 -6.97
C SER A 158 -2.89 -4.47 -6.35
N VAL A 159 -1.60 -4.45 -5.99
CA VAL A 159 -0.95 -3.27 -5.44
C VAL A 159 -0.92 -2.13 -6.46
N LEU A 160 -0.60 -2.40 -7.72
CA LEU A 160 -0.65 -1.38 -8.78
C LEU A 160 -2.05 -0.76 -8.91
N ILE A 161 -3.09 -1.61 -8.91
CA ILE A 161 -4.47 -1.15 -9.04
C ILE A 161 -4.89 -0.35 -7.80
N PHE A 162 -4.76 -0.91 -6.58
CA PHE A 162 -5.35 -0.30 -5.39
C PHE A 162 -4.51 0.82 -4.79
N PHE A 163 -3.18 0.76 -4.84
CA PHE A 163 -2.32 1.85 -4.34
C PHE A 163 -2.01 2.88 -5.43
N GLY A 164 -1.81 2.44 -6.68
CA GLY A 164 -1.59 3.35 -7.80
C GLY A 164 -2.91 3.95 -8.30
N LEU A 165 -3.65 3.19 -9.10
CA LEU A 165 -4.80 3.73 -9.83
C LEU A 165 -5.94 4.16 -8.90
N VAL A 166 -6.46 3.27 -8.06
CA VAL A 166 -7.57 3.59 -7.16
C VAL A 166 -7.15 4.59 -6.08
N GLY A 167 -5.99 4.37 -5.45
CA GLY A 167 -5.50 5.22 -4.38
C GLY A 167 -5.22 6.65 -4.84
N VAL A 168 -4.62 6.84 -6.00
CA VAL A 168 -4.27 8.18 -6.53
C VAL A 168 -5.40 8.77 -7.36
N LEU A 169 -5.81 8.10 -8.46
CA LEU A 169 -6.84 8.66 -9.35
C LEU A 169 -8.21 8.69 -8.69
N GLY A 170 -8.55 7.64 -7.92
CA GLY A 170 -9.80 7.59 -7.17
C GLY A 170 -9.89 8.72 -6.15
N SER A 171 -8.81 8.96 -5.37
CA SER A 171 -8.80 10.09 -4.42
C SER A 171 -8.80 11.44 -5.13
N ALA A 172 -8.04 11.65 -6.21
CA ALA A 172 -8.09 12.88 -7.01
C ALA A 172 -9.51 13.16 -7.53
N TYR A 173 -10.20 12.13 -8.02
CA TYR A 173 -11.58 12.24 -8.51
C TYR A 173 -12.58 12.66 -7.42
N LEU A 174 -12.39 12.21 -6.17
CA LEU A 174 -13.24 12.63 -5.05
C LEU A 174 -13.26 14.15 -4.86
N PHE A 175 -12.18 14.84 -5.21
CA PHE A 175 -12.08 16.30 -5.16
C PHE A 175 -12.56 16.95 -6.45
N THR A 176 -11.96 16.54 -7.59
CA THR A 176 -12.07 17.25 -8.89
C THR A 176 -13.34 16.91 -9.67
N LYS A 177 -13.96 15.74 -9.43
CA LYS A 177 -15.06 15.15 -10.22
C LYS A 177 -14.67 14.89 -11.68
N GLN A 178 -13.39 14.90 -11.99
CA GLN A 178 -12.85 14.73 -13.33
C GLN A 178 -11.65 13.76 -13.31
N VAL A 179 -11.43 13.07 -14.41
CA VAL A 179 -10.23 12.25 -14.64
C VAL A 179 -9.34 13.01 -15.62
N PHE A 180 -8.16 13.40 -15.18
CA PHE A 180 -7.13 13.90 -16.06
C PHE A 180 -6.21 12.73 -16.42
N TRP A 181 -6.21 12.37 -17.71
CA TRP A 181 -5.46 11.16 -18.16
C TRP A 181 -3.96 11.23 -17.87
N VAL A 182 -3.39 12.44 -17.83
CA VAL A 182 -1.99 12.65 -17.46
C VAL A 182 -1.69 12.23 -16.01
N ASP A 183 -2.70 12.27 -15.11
CA ASP A 183 -2.55 11.88 -13.70
C ASP A 183 -2.35 10.37 -13.53
N VAL A 184 -2.54 9.57 -14.59
CA VAL A 184 -2.14 8.16 -14.61
C VAL A 184 -0.64 8.02 -14.37
N LEU A 185 0.19 8.97 -14.79
CA LEU A 185 1.65 8.92 -14.60
C LEU A 185 2.06 8.98 -13.12
N PRO A 186 1.63 9.97 -12.30
CA PRO A 186 1.91 9.95 -10.86
C PRO A 186 1.20 8.79 -10.13
N ALA A 187 0.07 8.30 -10.63
CA ALA A 187 -0.57 7.10 -10.09
C ALA A 187 0.29 5.85 -10.33
N LEU A 188 0.88 5.70 -11.51
CA LEU A 188 1.84 4.64 -11.82
C LEU A 188 3.11 4.76 -10.96
N SER A 189 3.61 5.97 -10.72
CA SER A 189 4.76 6.19 -9.81
C SER A 189 4.47 5.64 -8.42
N CYS A 190 3.34 6.02 -7.81
CA CYS A 190 2.92 5.50 -6.50
C CYS A 190 2.70 3.98 -6.52
N GLY A 191 2.11 3.46 -7.60
CA GLY A 191 1.89 2.04 -7.80
C GLY A 191 3.19 1.24 -7.84
N PHE A 192 4.16 1.65 -8.67
CA PHE A 192 5.46 0.98 -8.78
C PHE A 192 6.26 1.03 -7.48
N PHE A 193 6.27 2.16 -6.78
CA PHE A 193 6.93 2.24 -5.48
C PHE A 193 6.24 1.38 -4.42
N SER A 194 4.93 1.24 -4.48
CA SER A 194 4.17 0.34 -3.61
C SER A 194 4.47 -1.14 -3.93
N MET A 195 4.57 -1.50 -5.22
CA MET A 195 5.04 -2.81 -5.66
C MET A 195 6.47 -3.09 -5.19
N ALA A 196 7.36 -2.08 -5.17
CA ALA A 196 8.71 -2.22 -4.66
C ALA A 196 8.72 -2.58 -3.16
N VAL A 197 7.82 -1.99 -2.34
CA VAL A 197 7.65 -2.40 -0.93
C VAL A 197 7.19 -3.86 -0.84
N LEU A 198 6.20 -4.28 -1.65
CA LEU A 198 5.74 -5.66 -1.69
C LEU A 198 6.85 -6.61 -2.13
N ASN A 199 7.64 -6.23 -3.14
CA ASN A 199 8.75 -7.03 -3.64
C ASN A 199 9.83 -7.27 -2.57
N ILE A 200 10.19 -6.26 -1.75
CA ILE A 200 11.11 -6.44 -0.61
C ILE A 200 10.55 -7.46 0.38
N ASN A 201 9.25 -7.35 0.71
CA ASN A 201 8.60 -8.29 1.62
C ASN A 201 8.67 -9.73 1.08
N ASN A 202 8.37 -9.90 -0.21
CA ASN A 202 8.34 -11.20 -0.85
C ASN A 202 9.76 -11.77 -1.08
N ILE A 203 10.79 -10.93 -1.35
CA ILE A 203 12.21 -11.37 -1.38
C ILE A 203 12.65 -11.88 0.00
N ARG A 204 12.26 -11.18 1.07
CA ARG A 204 12.59 -11.61 2.44
C ARG A 204 12.00 -12.97 2.77
N ASP A 205 10.79 -13.22 2.32
CA ASP A 205 9.99 -14.38 2.73
C ASP A 205 9.96 -15.50 1.67
N ILE A 206 10.83 -15.50 0.61
CA ILE A 206 10.83 -16.48 -0.51
C ILE A 206 10.73 -17.93 -0.01
N GLU A 207 11.51 -18.30 0.99
CA GLU A 207 11.58 -19.69 1.46
C GLU A 207 10.29 -20.11 2.18
N SER A 208 9.80 -19.27 3.10
CA SER A 208 8.55 -19.56 3.82
C SER A 208 7.33 -19.53 2.90
N ASP A 209 7.30 -18.59 1.94
CA ASP A 209 6.22 -18.47 0.96
C ASP A 209 6.17 -19.72 0.04
N ARG A 210 7.34 -20.20 -0.42
CA ARG A 210 7.43 -21.42 -1.23
C ARG A 210 6.90 -22.64 -0.50
N GLN A 211 7.28 -22.82 0.76
CA GLN A 211 6.84 -23.95 1.58
C GLN A 211 5.33 -23.92 1.88
N ALA A 212 4.76 -22.71 1.96
CA ALA A 212 3.33 -22.52 2.13
C ALA A 212 2.51 -22.58 0.83
N GLY A 213 3.15 -22.84 -0.33
CA GLY A 213 2.48 -22.85 -1.62
C GLY A 213 2.08 -21.45 -2.11
N LYS A 214 2.71 -20.39 -1.60
CA LYS A 214 2.48 -19.00 -2.02
C LYS A 214 3.50 -18.63 -3.09
N TYR A 215 3.04 -18.55 -4.33
CA TYR A 215 3.87 -18.31 -5.51
C TYR A 215 3.87 -16.82 -5.89
N SER A 216 4.43 -15.97 -5.03
CA SER A 216 4.71 -14.57 -5.34
C SER A 216 5.71 -14.43 -6.49
N ILE A 217 5.81 -13.23 -7.11
CA ILE A 217 6.78 -12.98 -8.19
C ILE A 217 8.21 -13.40 -7.77
N PRO A 218 8.77 -12.99 -6.62
CA PRO A 218 10.10 -13.43 -6.19
C PRO A 218 10.24 -14.95 -6.01
N VAL A 219 9.19 -15.66 -5.58
CA VAL A 219 9.22 -17.13 -5.49
C VAL A 219 9.33 -17.78 -6.87
N ARG A 220 8.66 -17.21 -7.89
CA ARG A 220 8.66 -17.71 -9.28
C ARG A 220 9.97 -17.45 -10.01
N ILE A 221 10.50 -16.22 -9.93
CA ILE A 221 11.66 -15.79 -10.70
C ILE A 221 12.98 -15.93 -9.97
N GLY A 222 12.94 -16.24 -8.67
CA GLY A 222 14.12 -16.35 -7.80
C GLY A 222 14.67 -14.99 -7.37
N ARG A 223 15.50 -15.00 -6.31
CA ARG A 223 16.03 -13.80 -5.68
C ARG A 223 16.79 -12.88 -6.65
N LYS A 224 17.66 -13.45 -7.50
CA LYS A 224 18.48 -12.65 -8.44
C LYS A 224 17.62 -11.80 -9.36
N ASN A 225 16.62 -12.41 -10.01
CA ASN A 225 15.73 -11.70 -10.91
C ASN A 225 14.76 -10.77 -10.17
N ALA A 226 14.37 -11.11 -8.92
CA ALA A 226 13.56 -10.23 -8.08
C ALA A 226 14.29 -8.94 -7.68
N ILE A 227 15.64 -8.96 -7.58
CA ILE A 227 16.48 -7.76 -7.40
C ILE A 227 16.45 -6.90 -8.67
N HIS A 228 16.58 -7.49 -9.87
CA HIS A 228 16.47 -6.76 -11.14
C HIS A 228 15.05 -6.16 -11.29
N TYR A 229 14.03 -6.94 -10.93
CA TYR A 229 12.65 -6.45 -10.89
C TYR A 229 12.47 -5.28 -9.92
N HIS A 230 13.13 -5.30 -8.77
CA HIS A 230 13.10 -4.17 -7.84
C HIS A 230 13.67 -2.88 -8.47
N TRP A 231 14.82 -2.98 -9.13
CA TRP A 231 15.40 -1.84 -9.87
C TRP A 231 14.49 -1.35 -11.00
N PHE A 232 13.85 -2.26 -11.71
CA PHE A 232 12.85 -1.91 -12.73
C PHE A 232 11.70 -1.10 -12.13
N LEU A 233 11.16 -1.51 -10.99
CA LEU A 233 10.07 -0.80 -10.31
C LEU A 233 10.48 0.61 -9.88
N LEU A 234 11.69 0.76 -9.33
CA LEU A 234 12.22 2.07 -8.97
C LEU A 234 12.42 2.97 -10.19
N ALA A 235 12.99 2.43 -11.27
CA ALA A 235 13.19 3.16 -12.52
C ALA A 235 11.86 3.56 -13.17
N ALA A 236 10.92 2.63 -13.28
CA ALA A 236 9.60 2.86 -13.89
C ALA A 236 8.80 3.93 -13.10
N GLY A 237 8.83 3.89 -11.76
CA GLY A 237 8.19 4.90 -10.93
C GLY A 237 8.78 6.29 -11.13
N ASN A 238 10.12 6.41 -11.14
CA ASN A 238 10.78 7.69 -11.40
C ASN A 238 10.59 8.18 -12.83
N LEU A 239 10.60 7.30 -13.82
CA LEU A 239 10.36 7.65 -15.23
C LEU A 239 8.93 8.17 -15.42
N SER A 240 7.94 7.55 -14.79
CA SER A 240 6.55 8.03 -14.85
C SER A 240 6.42 9.45 -14.30
N ALA A 241 7.08 9.75 -13.17
CA ALA A 241 7.11 11.09 -12.60
C ALA A 241 7.84 12.09 -13.50
N LEU A 242 8.97 11.68 -14.09
CA LEU A 242 9.73 12.50 -15.04
C LEU A 242 8.88 12.89 -16.26
N VAL A 243 8.20 11.91 -16.85
CA VAL A 243 7.33 12.14 -18.03
C VAL A 243 6.20 13.10 -17.65
N TYR A 244 5.55 12.91 -16.49
CA TYR A 244 4.52 13.84 -16.01
C TYR A 244 5.05 15.27 -15.91
N THR A 245 6.22 15.45 -15.29
CA THR A 245 6.84 16.77 -15.09
C THR A 245 7.20 17.42 -16.42
N VAL A 246 7.75 16.67 -17.38
CA VAL A 246 8.08 17.21 -18.71
C VAL A 246 6.83 17.63 -19.48
N VAL A 247 5.78 16.81 -19.47
CA VAL A 247 4.53 17.09 -20.19
C VAL A 247 3.74 18.25 -19.57
N ASN A 248 3.80 18.40 -18.24
CA ASN A 248 3.06 19.44 -17.50
C ASN A 248 3.98 20.47 -16.87
N TYR A 249 5.12 20.76 -17.49
CA TYR A 249 6.10 21.69 -16.93
C TYR A 249 5.53 23.11 -16.81
N ARG A 250 5.57 23.64 -15.60
CA ARG A 250 5.12 25.00 -15.27
C ARG A 250 6.17 25.80 -14.49
N SER A 251 6.94 25.13 -13.63
CA SER A 251 7.91 25.79 -12.77
C SER A 251 9.10 24.88 -12.41
N PRO A 252 10.28 25.45 -12.08
CA PRO A 252 11.43 24.66 -11.64
C PRO A 252 11.17 23.81 -10.39
N TRP A 253 10.21 24.19 -9.56
CA TRP A 253 9.86 23.47 -8.34
C TRP A 253 9.36 22.05 -8.60
N GLN A 254 8.83 21.78 -9.77
CA GLN A 254 8.38 20.46 -10.19
C GLN A 254 9.50 19.40 -10.22
N TRP A 255 10.78 19.82 -10.18
CA TRP A 255 11.93 18.93 -10.12
C TRP A 255 12.33 18.55 -8.68
N LEU A 256 11.65 19.04 -7.64
CA LEU A 256 11.99 18.76 -6.24
C LEU A 256 12.02 17.25 -5.92
N PHE A 257 11.17 16.45 -6.56
CA PHE A 257 11.14 14.98 -6.33
C PHE A 257 12.45 14.28 -6.67
N LEU A 258 13.30 14.87 -7.54
CA LEU A 258 14.61 14.29 -7.86
C LEU A 258 15.52 14.17 -6.63
N LEU A 259 15.30 14.98 -5.60
CA LEU A 259 16.03 14.91 -4.33
C LEU A 259 15.80 13.59 -3.58
N VAL A 260 14.76 12.83 -3.93
CA VAL A 260 14.47 11.53 -3.33
C VAL A 260 15.17 10.38 -4.04
N ILE A 261 15.67 10.58 -5.26
CA ILE A 261 16.34 9.52 -6.05
C ILE A 261 17.46 8.83 -5.26
N PRO A 262 18.34 9.54 -4.51
CA PRO A 262 19.38 8.89 -3.71
C PRO A 262 18.82 7.91 -2.66
N LEU A 263 17.61 8.17 -2.11
CA LEU A 263 16.95 7.26 -1.16
C LEU A 263 16.47 5.98 -1.86
N PHE A 264 15.95 6.08 -3.08
CA PHE A 264 15.58 4.92 -3.90
C PHE A 264 16.80 4.10 -4.31
N VAL A 265 17.89 4.75 -4.75
CA VAL A 265 19.15 4.08 -5.09
C VAL A 265 19.72 3.34 -3.87
N ARG A 266 19.73 3.98 -2.70
CA ARG A 266 20.14 3.35 -1.44
C ARG A 266 19.28 2.13 -1.10
N ASN A 267 17.96 2.21 -1.33
CA ASN A 267 17.05 1.10 -1.10
C ASN A 267 17.33 -0.07 -2.04
N GLY A 268 17.46 0.19 -3.35
CA GLY A 268 17.80 -0.84 -4.34
C GLY A 268 19.15 -1.52 -4.04
N SER A 269 20.15 -0.74 -3.65
CA SER A 269 21.47 -1.26 -3.23
C SER A 269 21.36 -2.14 -1.98
N MET A 270 20.56 -1.73 -0.99
CA MET A 270 20.31 -2.53 0.22
C MET A 270 19.66 -3.87 -0.15
N VAL A 271 18.65 -3.86 -1.00
CA VAL A 271 17.94 -5.09 -1.45
C VAL A 271 18.88 -6.03 -2.20
N ALA A 272 19.81 -5.48 -2.98
CA ALA A 272 20.81 -6.26 -3.72
C ALA A 272 21.87 -6.92 -2.82
N GLN A 273 22.33 -6.19 -1.79
CA GLN A 273 23.51 -6.58 -1.00
C GLN A 273 23.17 -7.37 0.27
N LYS A 274 22.03 -7.04 0.92
CA LYS A 274 21.68 -7.60 2.23
C LYS A 274 21.05 -8.99 2.13
N ALA A 275 21.30 -9.84 3.13
CA ALA A 275 20.62 -11.13 3.24
C ALA A 275 19.10 -10.95 3.48
N PRO A 276 18.25 -11.93 3.08
CA PRO A 276 16.79 -11.84 3.26
C PRO A 276 16.36 -11.45 4.67
N ALA A 277 16.99 -12.01 5.70
CA ALA A 277 16.68 -11.72 7.10
C ALA A 277 16.96 -10.25 7.52
N GLU A 278 17.79 -9.53 6.77
CA GLU A 278 18.18 -8.16 7.05
C GLU A 278 17.36 -7.12 6.26
N LEU A 279 16.35 -7.54 5.46
CA LEU A 279 15.59 -6.67 4.58
C LEU A 279 14.43 -5.93 5.28
N ASP A 280 14.08 -6.29 6.51
CA ASP A 280 12.94 -5.65 7.22
C ASP A 280 13.05 -4.12 7.36
N PRO A 281 14.23 -3.51 7.65
CA PRO A 281 14.39 -2.06 7.63
C PRO A 281 14.16 -1.43 6.25
N GLY A 282 14.44 -2.16 5.17
CA GLY A 282 14.24 -1.72 3.78
C GLY A 282 12.77 -1.45 3.44
N LEU A 283 11.85 -2.20 4.04
CA LEU A 283 10.40 -1.96 3.91
C LEU A 283 10.00 -0.57 4.43
N LYS A 284 10.46 -0.23 5.64
CA LYS A 284 10.18 1.08 6.23
C LYS A 284 10.85 2.20 5.43
N GLN A 285 12.11 2.00 5.03
CA GLN A 285 12.86 2.97 4.24
C GLN A 285 12.15 3.24 2.90
N MET A 286 11.70 2.20 2.18
CA MET A 286 11.00 2.36 0.91
C MET A 286 9.67 3.10 1.08
N ALA A 287 8.87 2.76 2.11
CA ALA A 287 7.61 3.45 2.40
C ALA A 287 7.84 4.93 2.73
N MET A 288 8.88 5.26 3.50
CA MET A 288 9.22 6.65 3.82
C MET A 288 9.77 7.40 2.61
N ALA A 289 10.56 6.75 1.76
CA ALA A 289 11.05 7.34 0.50
C ALA A 289 9.86 7.66 -0.44
N THR A 290 8.87 6.76 -0.53
CA THR A 290 7.64 7.00 -1.31
C THR A 290 6.85 8.19 -0.75
N LEU A 291 6.71 8.30 0.57
CA LEU A 291 6.05 9.45 1.18
C LEU A 291 6.82 10.75 0.91
N ALA A 292 8.15 10.75 1.06
CA ALA A 292 8.99 11.91 0.74
C ALA A 292 8.88 12.30 -0.74
N PHE A 293 8.85 11.31 -1.65
CA PHE A 293 8.62 11.54 -3.07
C PHE A 293 7.28 12.25 -3.30
N VAL A 294 6.19 11.76 -2.71
CA VAL A 294 4.87 12.37 -2.88
C VAL A 294 4.82 13.79 -2.34
N LEU A 295 5.44 14.05 -1.19
CA LEU A 295 5.50 15.39 -0.61
C LEU A 295 6.27 16.36 -1.52
N LEU A 296 7.46 15.99 -2.00
CA LEU A 296 8.27 16.87 -2.86
C LEU A 296 7.69 17.02 -4.27
N PHE A 297 7.14 15.93 -4.83
CA PHE A 297 6.44 15.98 -6.12
C PHE A 297 5.18 16.86 -6.04
N GLY A 298 4.39 16.66 -4.97
CA GLY A 298 3.17 17.42 -4.73
C GLY A 298 3.45 18.92 -4.46
N LEU A 299 4.46 19.23 -3.65
CA LEU A 299 4.91 20.63 -3.47
C LEU A 299 5.28 21.26 -4.82
N GLY A 300 5.98 20.52 -5.68
CA GLY A 300 6.31 21.01 -7.02
C GLY A 300 5.09 21.27 -7.91
N ILE A 301 3.97 20.59 -7.71
CA ILE A 301 2.72 20.84 -8.45
C ILE A 301 2.06 22.15 -8.01
N ILE A 302 2.12 22.50 -6.73
CA ILE A 302 1.38 23.63 -6.15
C ILE A 302 2.19 24.92 -6.09
N LEU A 303 3.54 24.86 -6.19
CA LEU A 303 4.47 25.98 -6.27
C LEU A 303 4.75 26.37 -7.73
#